data_4b27078b51628b79d3ebcd15b3a64a45
#
_entry.id   4b27078b51628b79d3ebcd15b3a64a45
#
_cell.length_a   1.000
_cell.length_b   1.000
_cell.length_c   1.000
_cell.angle_alpha   90.00
_cell.angle_beta   90.00
_cell.angle_gamma   90.00
#
_symmetry.space_group_name_H-M   'P 1'
#
loop_
_entity.id
_entity.type
_entity.pdbx_description
1 polymer ?
#
loop_
_entity_poly.entity_id
_entity_poly.type
_entity_poly.pdbx_seq_one_letter_code
_entity_poly.pdbx_strand_id
1 'polypeptide(L)'
;MDHTITWRVRFAHVILAMSMLVMGACGIIYEYTLGVMGNNLMGSSREQIFVVIGLMMFAMGLGAALQQRLVNNLIDHFLLIELLLGLVGGVSTLAIFASFAWTDSYRLVMYSFVLTIGALIGCEIPLLIRINSKYMISLRHNLSVILCMDYVGSLIGALLFSYVLLARMSLELISLILGCVNTLLAVGGLLFFWPMVRRRHVLAAGCCCSLMILGTAAFKADVWTIRLEQRCFEDPVVHSETTTYQHLVLTHSRPRNRLRLYIDGHLQFSSKDEAIYHELLVHVPMAAAASHQRVLILGGGDGLALREVLRFGDVRSVTLVDIDPAMIRLASEHPEMILLNRAAFHDARVHARVGKGIGPGETTVIKCRTKRHPLIDRTEYKLAEVRVFTVDADLFVSDVTDKYDVVIIDFPDPRTVELAKLYSVEFYRALAQRLAPGATVAIQSTDPNRAARAFSCIGRTLEAAGFRRLPYHDHVPSFGEWGWYLAWRGGETEAQMRNRLWNLESLSVETTYVTPDVINAAFVFGKRSPALYGAVRANTKMRPVIMHYYSLGFE
;
A
#
# COMPACT_ATOMS: atom_id res chain seq x y z
N MET A 1 6.12 57.18 24.52
CA MET A 1 7.10 56.14 24.15
C MET A 1 6.61 54.71 24.49
N ASP A 2 5.49 54.54 25.20
CA ASP A 2 5.05 53.23 25.73
C ASP A 2 4.10 52.40 24.83
N HIS A 3 3.36 53.03 23.94
CA HIS A 3 2.39 52.31 23.11
C HIS A 3 3.01 51.47 21.99
N THR A 4 4.14 51.88 21.45
CA THR A 4 4.83 51.14 20.37
C THR A 4 5.61 49.92 20.87
N ILE A 5 6.04 49.93 22.13
CA ILE A 5 6.74 48.79 22.75
C ILE A 5 5.74 47.69 23.13
N THR A 6 4.58 48.08 23.63
CA THR A 6 3.54 47.12 24.07
C THR A 6 2.91 46.32 22.89
N TRP A 7 2.67 46.92 21.73
CA TRP A 7 2.13 46.18 20.59
C TRP A 7 3.17 45.24 19.97
N ARG A 8 4.44 45.66 19.86
CA ARG A 8 5.52 44.79 19.37
C ARG A 8 5.73 43.55 20.24
N VAL A 9 5.64 43.69 21.56
CA VAL A 9 5.73 42.57 22.50
C VAL A 9 4.55 41.59 22.33
N ARG A 10 3.33 42.10 22.25
CA ARG A 10 2.13 41.27 22.02
C ARG A 10 2.18 40.58 20.66
N PHE A 11 2.64 41.26 19.63
CA PHE A 11 2.75 40.71 18.30
C PHE A 11 3.84 39.63 18.18
N ALA A 12 4.99 39.81 18.89
CA ALA A 12 6.03 38.82 18.97
C ALA A 12 5.53 37.50 19.59
N HIS A 13 4.76 37.59 20.68
CA HIS A 13 4.17 36.40 21.32
C HIS A 13 3.22 35.65 20.35
N VAL A 14 2.34 36.35 19.65
CA VAL A 14 1.41 35.76 18.69
C VAL A 14 2.16 35.09 17.53
N ILE A 15 3.18 35.75 16.98
CA ILE A 15 4.00 35.17 15.90
C ILE A 15 4.69 33.90 16.37
N LEU A 16 5.31 33.90 17.55
CA LEU A 16 5.98 32.71 18.08
C LEU A 16 4.99 31.57 18.35
N ALA A 17 3.78 31.88 18.85
CA ALA A 17 2.73 30.90 19.06
C ALA A 17 2.21 30.30 17.72
N MET A 18 2.02 31.15 16.70
CA MET A 18 1.61 30.70 15.37
C MET A 18 2.72 29.91 14.65
N SER A 19 4.00 30.31 14.85
CA SER A 19 5.11 29.50 14.35
C SER A 19 5.08 28.09 14.94
N MET A 20 4.82 27.96 16.27
CA MET A 20 4.71 26.66 16.92
C MET A 20 3.59 25.79 16.34
N LEU A 21 2.44 26.38 16.00
CA LEU A 21 1.36 25.65 15.35
C LEU A 21 1.80 25.03 14.00
N VAL A 22 2.52 25.81 13.17
CA VAL A 22 3.03 25.33 11.88
C VAL A 22 4.14 24.30 12.08
N MET A 23 5.05 24.52 13.04
CA MET A 23 6.13 23.60 13.38
C MET A 23 5.60 22.26 13.87
N GLY A 24 4.60 22.26 14.77
CA GLY A 24 3.93 21.03 15.21
C GLY A 24 3.27 20.27 14.06
N ALA A 25 2.64 20.99 13.12
CA ALA A 25 2.09 20.36 11.91
C ALA A 25 3.19 19.75 11.03
N CYS A 26 4.29 20.45 10.79
CA CYS A 26 5.43 19.95 10.01
C CYS A 26 6.09 18.76 10.71
N GLY A 27 6.28 18.81 12.02
CA GLY A 27 6.92 17.75 12.80
C GLY A 27 6.21 16.40 12.65
N ILE A 28 4.89 16.38 12.85
CA ILE A 28 4.10 15.13 12.71
C ILE A 28 4.06 14.64 11.26
N ILE A 29 4.04 15.55 10.28
CA ILE A 29 4.05 15.14 8.88
C ILE A 29 5.41 14.54 8.51
N TYR A 30 6.55 15.06 8.99
CA TYR A 30 7.86 14.41 8.81
C TYR A 30 7.90 13.01 9.43
N GLU A 31 7.35 12.85 10.64
CA GLU A 31 7.29 11.57 11.32
C GLU A 31 6.52 10.54 10.49
N TYR A 32 5.35 10.90 9.99
CA TYR A 32 4.53 10.02 9.17
C TYR A 32 5.15 9.75 7.79
N THR A 33 5.73 10.77 7.16
CA THR A 33 6.40 10.63 5.86
C THR A 33 7.56 9.64 5.93
N LEU A 34 8.43 9.78 6.95
CA LEU A 34 9.55 8.86 7.18
C LEU A 34 9.08 7.47 7.61
N GLY A 35 8.00 7.38 8.40
CA GLY A 35 7.38 6.11 8.77
C GLY A 35 6.84 5.33 7.57
N VAL A 36 6.09 5.99 6.70
CA VAL A 36 5.56 5.39 5.45
C VAL A 36 6.70 5.03 4.50
N MET A 37 7.71 5.89 4.35
CA MET A 37 8.90 5.62 3.54
C MET A 37 9.63 4.37 4.02
N GLY A 38 9.82 4.24 5.35
CA GLY A 38 10.42 3.05 5.96
C GLY A 38 9.63 1.79 5.69
N ASN A 39 8.32 1.84 5.78
CA ASN A 39 7.43 0.74 5.46
C ASN A 39 7.55 0.32 3.98
N ASN A 40 7.55 1.28 3.07
CA ASN A 40 7.60 1.02 1.62
C ASN A 40 8.94 0.41 1.18
N LEU A 41 10.06 0.86 1.77
CA LEU A 41 11.40 0.40 1.36
C LEU A 41 11.86 -0.88 2.06
N MET A 42 11.42 -1.12 3.31
CA MET A 42 11.88 -2.27 4.09
C MET A 42 10.95 -3.48 4.02
N GLY A 43 9.76 -3.33 3.42
CA GLY A 43 8.84 -4.43 3.13
C GLY A 43 8.26 -5.15 4.36
N SER A 44 8.58 -4.71 5.56
CA SER A 44 8.03 -5.25 6.78
C SER A 44 7.07 -4.25 7.39
N SER A 45 5.81 -4.40 7.08
CA SER A 45 4.63 -3.80 7.70
C SER A 45 4.87 -2.89 8.95
N ARG A 46 3.88 -2.44 9.56
CA ARG A 46 3.76 -1.56 10.73
C ARG A 46 4.93 -1.48 11.74
N GLU A 47 5.73 -2.53 11.87
CA GLU A 47 6.90 -2.52 12.77
C GLU A 47 7.87 -1.38 12.45
N GLN A 48 8.11 -1.13 11.16
CA GLN A 48 9.02 -0.04 10.75
C GLN A 48 8.46 1.33 11.07
N ILE A 49 7.15 1.53 10.92
CA ILE A 49 6.50 2.78 11.30
C ILE A 49 6.68 3.03 12.80
N PHE A 50 6.45 2.01 13.65
CA PHE A 50 6.61 2.14 15.10
C PHE A 50 8.07 2.34 15.51
N VAL A 51 9.02 1.70 14.83
CA VAL A 51 10.46 1.91 15.07
C VAL A 51 10.86 3.34 14.72
N VAL A 52 10.39 3.87 13.58
CA VAL A 52 10.66 5.27 13.17
C VAL A 52 10.09 6.25 14.18
N ILE A 53 8.81 6.06 14.59
CA ILE A 53 8.16 6.87 15.62
C ILE A 53 8.98 6.83 16.94
N GLY A 54 9.33 5.65 17.42
CA GLY A 54 10.07 5.47 18.66
C GLY A 54 11.46 6.12 18.61
N LEU A 55 12.19 5.96 17.51
CA LEU A 55 13.51 6.58 17.30
C LEU A 55 13.40 8.11 17.21
N MET A 56 12.37 8.60 16.52
CA MET A 56 12.16 10.05 16.38
C MET A 56 11.81 10.68 17.71
N MET A 57 10.92 10.09 18.51
CA MET A 57 10.62 10.53 19.88
C MET A 57 11.86 10.51 20.79
N PHE A 58 12.67 9.47 20.71
CA PHE A 58 13.94 9.41 21.44
C PHE A 58 14.87 10.55 21.01
N ALA A 59 15.03 10.78 19.71
CA ALA A 59 15.87 11.86 19.18
C ALA A 59 15.34 13.25 19.57
N MET A 60 14.01 13.45 19.61
CA MET A 60 13.40 14.68 20.13
C MET A 60 13.78 14.92 21.60
N GLY A 61 13.76 13.86 22.42
CA GLY A 61 14.24 13.95 23.81
C GLY A 61 15.71 14.38 23.91
N LEU A 62 16.57 13.81 23.05
CA LEU A 62 18.00 14.23 22.96
C LEU A 62 18.13 15.68 22.50
N GLY A 63 17.39 16.12 21.50
CA GLY A 63 17.35 17.51 21.02
C GLY A 63 16.95 18.47 22.11
N ALA A 64 15.88 18.15 22.86
CA ALA A 64 15.45 18.94 24.02
C ALA A 64 16.50 19.05 25.12
N ALA A 65 17.30 18.00 25.33
CA ALA A 65 18.43 18.06 26.27
C ALA A 65 19.62 18.87 25.72
N LEU A 66 19.96 18.68 24.43
CA LEU A 66 21.11 19.36 23.81
C LEU A 66 20.94 20.87 23.71
N GLN A 67 19.73 21.38 23.48
CA GLN A 67 19.47 22.81 23.36
C GLN A 67 19.81 23.60 24.64
N GLN A 68 19.93 22.95 25.81
CA GLN A 68 20.35 23.60 27.06
C GLN A 68 21.75 24.21 26.93
N ARG A 69 22.60 23.66 26.06
CA ARG A 69 23.94 24.17 25.78
C ARG A 69 23.94 25.48 24.98
N LEU A 70 22.81 25.81 24.35
CA LEU A 70 22.65 27.06 23.60
C LEU A 70 22.29 28.19 24.59
N VAL A 71 23.26 28.98 25.01
CA VAL A 71 23.05 30.01 26.03
C VAL A 71 22.82 31.39 25.41
N ASN A 72 23.58 31.75 24.38
CA ASN A 72 23.57 33.07 23.76
C ASN A 72 22.87 33.04 22.38
N ASN A 73 22.40 34.21 21.94
CA ASN A 73 21.83 34.39 20.59
C ASN A 73 20.73 33.35 20.23
N LEU A 74 19.78 33.14 21.15
CA LEU A 74 18.76 32.09 21.01
C LEU A 74 17.95 32.20 19.70
N ILE A 75 17.69 33.44 19.24
CA ILE A 75 16.97 33.69 17.99
C ILE A 75 17.78 33.20 16.78
N ASP A 76 19.11 33.49 16.77
CA ASP A 76 19.98 32.98 15.68
C ASP A 76 19.98 31.45 15.61
N HIS A 77 20.03 30.79 16.79
CA HIS A 77 19.98 29.31 16.84
C HIS A 77 18.63 28.77 16.43
N PHE A 78 17.53 29.41 16.83
CA PHE A 78 16.19 29.01 16.42
C PHE A 78 16.05 29.08 14.90
N LEU A 79 16.42 30.21 14.27
CA LEU A 79 16.36 30.38 12.83
C LEU A 79 17.29 29.42 12.08
N LEU A 80 18.44 29.08 12.66
CA LEU A 80 19.35 28.08 12.10
C LEU A 80 18.77 26.68 12.17
N ILE A 81 18.08 26.30 13.25
CA ILE A 81 17.42 25.01 13.40
C ILE A 81 16.30 24.88 12.37
N GLU A 82 15.45 25.91 12.21
CA GLU A 82 14.40 25.91 11.18
C GLU A 82 14.97 25.78 9.77
N LEU A 83 16.07 26.48 9.47
CA LEU A 83 16.75 26.37 8.18
C LEU A 83 17.33 24.98 7.95
N LEU A 84 17.98 24.39 8.97
CA LEU A 84 18.53 23.04 8.88
C LEU A 84 17.44 21.99 8.75
N LEU A 85 16.37 22.13 9.54
CA LEU A 85 15.20 21.24 9.44
C LEU A 85 14.54 21.34 8.06
N GLY A 86 14.40 22.57 7.54
CA GLY A 86 13.89 22.77 6.19
C GLY A 86 14.73 22.08 5.13
N LEU A 87 16.06 22.23 5.19
CA LEU A 87 16.96 21.63 4.20
C LEU A 87 17.09 20.12 4.39
N VAL A 88 17.43 19.64 5.59
CA VAL A 88 17.64 18.21 5.88
C VAL A 88 16.33 17.44 5.76
N GLY A 89 15.26 17.97 6.37
CA GLY A 89 13.93 17.35 6.27
C GLY A 89 13.40 17.33 4.85
N GLY A 90 13.56 18.46 4.11
CA GLY A 90 13.08 18.56 2.73
C GLY A 90 13.72 17.58 1.76
N VAL A 91 15.04 17.34 1.88
CA VAL A 91 15.75 16.40 0.98
C VAL A 91 15.76 14.95 1.49
N SER A 92 15.26 14.68 2.70
CA SER A 92 15.39 13.39 3.39
C SER A 92 14.87 12.21 2.55
N THR A 93 13.65 12.29 2.06
CA THR A 93 13.01 11.20 1.31
C THR A 93 13.70 10.93 -0.03
N LEU A 94 14.10 11.97 -0.77
CA LEU A 94 14.88 11.81 -1.99
C LEU A 94 16.25 11.16 -1.71
N ALA A 95 16.93 11.57 -0.64
CA ALA A 95 18.21 11.01 -0.26
C ALA A 95 18.09 9.54 0.19
N ILE A 96 17.04 9.21 0.95
CA ILE A 96 16.76 7.83 1.36
C ILE A 96 16.44 6.96 0.15
N PHE A 97 15.59 7.43 -0.76
CA PHE A 97 15.25 6.70 -1.98
C PHE A 97 16.45 6.55 -2.92
N ALA A 98 17.26 7.59 -3.07
CA ALA A 98 18.53 7.50 -3.81
C ALA A 98 19.48 6.46 -3.17
N SER A 99 19.60 6.46 -1.84
CA SER A 99 20.40 5.46 -1.14
C SER A 99 19.87 4.05 -1.35
N PHE A 100 18.57 3.85 -1.35
CA PHE A 100 17.94 2.56 -1.66
C PHE A 100 18.24 2.09 -3.09
N ALA A 101 18.19 3.00 -4.08
CA ALA A 101 18.45 2.68 -5.49
C ALA A 101 19.95 2.38 -5.79
N TRP A 102 20.88 2.82 -4.93
CA TRP A 102 22.32 2.73 -5.21
C TRP A 102 23.14 1.93 -4.20
N THR A 103 22.64 1.71 -3.00
CA THR A 103 23.40 1.09 -1.91
C THR A 103 22.55 0.16 -1.05
N ASP A 104 23.19 -0.86 -0.48
CA ASP A 104 22.53 -1.72 0.52
C ASP A 104 22.46 -1.05 1.91
N SER A 105 23.03 0.13 2.05
CA SER A 105 23.15 0.85 3.33
C SER A 105 21.99 1.82 3.59
N TYR A 106 20.93 1.78 2.81
CA TYR A 106 19.79 2.71 2.90
C TYR A 106 19.14 2.74 4.30
N ARG A 107 19.17 1.64 5.05
CA ARG A 107 18.66 1.58 6.44
C ARG A 107 19.42 2.53 7.34
N LEU A 108 20.75 2.55 7.24
CA LEU A 108 21.59 3.46 8.03
C LEU A 108 21.31 4.92 7.67
N VAL A 109 21.19 5.22 6.38
CA VAL A 109 20.86 6.58 5.89
C VAL A 109 19.50 7.01 6.43
N MET A 110 18.49 6.15 6.34
CA MET A 110 17.14 6.44 6.83
C MET A 110 17.14 6.74 8.34
N TYR A 111 17.70 5.86 9.17
CA TYR A 111 17.74 6.09 10.61
C TYR A 111 18.58 7.32 11.00
N SER A 112 19.61 7.65 10.22
CA SER A 112 20.38 8.89 10.41
C SER A 112 19.52 10.13 10.17
N PHE A 113 18.68 10.13 9.13
CA PHE A 113 17.71 11.22 8.90
C PHE A 113 16.66 11.29 10.01
N VAL A 114 16.09 10.16 10.43
CA VAL A 114 15.11 10.08 11.54
C VAL A 114 15.68 10.69 12.81
N LEU A 115 16.90 10.30 13.20
CA LEU A 115 17.57 10.82 14.40
C LEU A 115 17.89 12.31 14.27
N THR A 116 18.37 12.74 13.11
CA THR A 116 18.75 14.15 12.89
C THR A 116 17.53 15.06 12.89
N ILE A 117 16.48 14.69 12.15
CA ILE A 117 15.22 15.46 12.07
C ILE A 117 14.54 15.48 13.44
N GLY A 118 14.45 14.34 14.12
CA GLY A 118 13.90 14.27 15.47
C GLY A 118 14.66 15.15 16.47
N ALA A 119 16.00 15.15 16.43
CA ALA A 119 16.80 16.01 17.31
C ALA A 119 16.59 17.50 17.03
N LEU A 120 16.46 17.89 15.75
CA LEU A 120 16.17 19.29 15.39
C LEU A 120 14.78 19.72 15.90
N ILE A 121 13.74 18.92 15.66
CA ILE A 121 12.37 19.16 16.15
C ILE A 121 12.38 19.24 17.69
N GLY A 122 13.10 18.33 18.37
CA GLY A 122 13.20 18.33 19.83
C GLY A 122 13.83 19.59 20.42
N CYS A 123 14.64 20.33 19.64
CA CYS A 123 15.19 21.62 20.08
C CYS A 123 14.16 22.76 20.05
N GLU A 124 13.11 22.67 19.22
CA GLU A 124 12.20 23.79 18.90
C GLU A 124 11.40 24.25 20.12
N ILE A 125 10.64 23.34 20.76
CA ILE A 125 9.74 23.70 21.87
C ILE A 125 10.49 24.38 23.02
N PRO A 126 11.57 23.78 23.59
CA PRO A 126 12.27 24.40 24.71
C PRO A 126 12.94 25.72 24.31
N LEU A 127 13.47 25.83 23.09
CA LEU A 127 14.11 27.03 22.61
C LEU A 127 13.09 28.16 22.42
N LEU A 128 11.93 27.85 21.86
CA LEU A 128 10.85 28.80 21.65
C LEU A 128 10.28 29.31 22.99
N ILE A 129 10.12 28.44 24.00
CA ILE A 129 9.71 28.82 25.35
C ILE A 129 10.71 29.80 25.96
N ARG A 130 12.01 29.56 25.80
CA ARG A 130 13.08 30.44 26.30
C ARG A 130 13.10 31.78 25.56
N ILE A 131 12.86 31.81 24.26
CA ILE A 131 12.76 33.06 23.49
C ILE A 131 11.49 33.82 23.92
N ASN A 132 10.35 33.15 23.99
CA ASN A 132 9.07 33.76 24.32
C ASN A 132 8.99 34.24 25.79
N SER A 133 9.79 33.66 26.71
CA SER A 133 9.88 34.13 28.10
C SER A 133 10.36 35.59 28.24
N LYS A 134 10.98 36.15 27.19
CA LYS A 134 11.33 37.58 27.13
C LYS A 134 10.14 38.49 26.90
N TYR A 135 9.03 37.95 26.39
CA TYR A 135 7.82 38.66 26.01
C TYR A 135 6.63 38.35 26.91
N MET A 136 6.74 37.28 27.74
CA MET A 136 5.67 36.81 28.63
C MET A 136 6.15 36.79 30.06
N ILE A 137 5.39 37.44 30.97
CA ILE A 137 5.72 37.52 32.39
C ILE A 137 5.50 36.18 33.11
N SER A 138 4.49 35.41 32.70
CA SER A 138 4.11 34.15 33.33
C SER A 138 4.67 32.96 32.57
N LEU A 139 5.61 32.23 33.15
CA LEU A 139 6.14 30.98 32.59
C LEU A 139 5.03 29.94 32.37
N ARG A 140 4.09 29.87 33.33
CA ARG A 140 2.93 28.93 33.24
C ARG A 140 2.09 29.17 31.99
N HIS A 141 1.77 30.45 31.72
CA HIS A 141 0.97 30.80 30.55
C HIS A 141 1.75 30.58 29.24
N ASN A 142 3.04 30.98 29.22
CA ASN A 142 3.92 30.75 28.08
C ASN A 142 3.99 29.27 27.69
N LEU A 143 4.26 28.39 28.66
CA LEU A 143 4.33 26.93 28.44
C LEU A 143 3.00 26.38 27.92
N SER A 144 1.86 26.79 28.52
CA SER A 144 0.54 26.34 28.12
C SER A 144 0.20 26.72 26.67
N VAL A 145 0.50 27.97 26.28
CA VAL A 145 0.20 28.42 24.89
C VAL A 145 1.07 27.73 23.89
N ILE A 146 2.38 27.60 24.11
CA ILE A 146 3.30 26.95 23.17
C ILE A 146 2.94 25.49 22.98
N LEU A 147 2.70 24.73 24.08
CA LEU A 147 2.31 23.31 23.98
C LEU A 147 0.92 23.14 23.35
N CYS A 148 -0.03 24.03 23.66
CA CYS A 148 -1.35 23.98 23.04
C CYS A 148 -1.26 24.17 21.52
N MET A 149 -0.47 25.16 21.06
CA MET A 149 -0.28 25.40 19.63
C MET A 149 0.43 24.24 18.94
N ASP A 150 1.41 23.61 19.58
CA ASP A 150 2.08 22.40 19.07
C ASP A 150 1.11 21.24 18.86
N TYR A 151 0.31 20.92 19.87
CA TYR A 151 -0.67 19.81 19.78
C TYR A 151 -1.78 20.09 18.77
N VAL A 152 -2.28 21.32 18.69
CA VAL A 152 -3.26 21.73 17.69
C VAL A 152 -2.65 21.62 16.29
N GLY A 153 -1.41 22.12 16.13
CA GLY A 153 -0.67 21.98 14.87
C GLY A 153 -0.47 20.53 14.47
N SER A 154 -0.04 19.69 15.40
CA SER A 154 0.16 18.25 15.18
C SER A 154 -1.14 17.56 14.75
N LEU A 155 -2.28 17.89 15.37
CA LEU A 155 -3.59 17.35 14.95
C LEU A 155 -3.93 17.78 13.51
N ILE A 156 -3.76 19.07 13.19
CA ILE A 156 -4.00 19.58 11.84
C ILE A 156 -3.07 18.89 10.84
N GLY A 157 -1.80 18.75 11.17
CA GLY A 157 -0.80 18.07 10.34
C GLY A 157 -1.15 16.60 10.08
N ALA A 158 -1.58 15.87 11.11
CA ALA A 158 -1.98 14.47 11.00
C ALA A 158 -3.19 14.30 10.06
N LEU A 159 -4.23 15.15 10.21
CA LEU A 159 -5.39 15.13 9.33
C LEU A 159 -5.03 15.52 7.90
N LEU A 160 -4.22 16.57 7.74
CA LEU A 160 -3.76 17.03 6.44
C LEU A 160 -2.95 15.95 5.72
N PHE A 161 -2.03 15.29 6.41
CA PHE A 161 -1.24 14.20 5.85
C PHE A 161 -2.12 13.04 5.38
N SER A 162 -3.00 12.54 6.27
CA SER A 162 -3.78 11.32 6.00
C SER A 162 -4.84 11.50 4.92
N TYR A 163 -5.52 12.66 4.89
CA TYR A 163 -6.67 12.86 4.00
C TYR A 163 -6.38 13.67 2.75
N VAL A 164 -5.27 14.42 2.72
CA VAL A 164 -4.98 15.35 1.61
C VAL A 164 -3.64 15.05 0.96
N LEU A 165 -2.54 15.05 1.73
CA LEU A 165 -1.20 15.00 1.16
C LEU A 165 -0.89 13.62 0.59
N LEU A 166 -1.04 12.57 1.40
CA LEU A 166 -0.74 11.20 0.98
C LEU A 166 -1.63 10.73 -0.19
N ALA A 167 -2.86 11.25 -0.27
CA ALA A 167 -3.79 10.91 -1.35
C ALA A 167 -3.49 11.61 -2.70
N ARG A 168 -2.64 12.66 -2.71
CA ARG A 168 -2.46 13.51 -3.90
C ARG A 168 -1.01 13.75 -4.30
N MET A 169 -0.05 13.42 -3.45
CA MET A 169 1.36 13.77 -3.65
C MET A 169 2.26 12.60 -3.26
N SER A 170 3.41 12.50 -3.94
CA SER A 170 4.47 11.56 -3.54
C SER A 170 5.12 11.99 -2.23
N LEU A 171 5.71 11.03 -1.51
CA LEU A 171 6.41 11.29 -0.23
C LEU A 171 7.56 12.28 -0.41
N GLU A 172 8.23 12.22 -1.55
CA GLU A 172 9.33 13.11 -1.92
C GLU A 172 8.85 14.56 -2.05
N LEU A 173 7.72 14.75 -2.74
CA LEU A 173 7.14 16.09 -2.92
C LEU A 173 6.62 16.64 -1.59
N ILE A 174 5.98 15.82 -0.75
CA ILE A 174 5.54 16.20 0.60
C ILE A 174 6.73 16.70 1.42
N SER A 175 7.82 15.95 1.46
CA SER A 175 9.02 16.29 2.21
C SER A 175 9.62 17.62 1.73
N LEU A 176 9.72 17.83 0.41
CA LEU A 176 10.23 19.06 -0.18
C LEU A 176 9.36 20.28 0.14
N ILE A 177 8.04 20.12 0.11
CA ILE A 177 7.09 21.19 0.50
C ILE A 177 7.28 21.54 1.98
N LEU A 178 7.38 20.55 2.87
CA LEU A 178 7.64 20.80 4.28
C LEU A 178 8.97 21.54 4.50
N GLY A 179 10.00 21.16 3.76
CA GLY A 179 11.28 21.85 3.76
C GLY A 179 11.16 23.32 3.37
N CYS A 180 10.36 23.62 2.34
CA CYS A 180 10.04 24.99 1.95
C CYS A 180 9.27 25.73 3.06
N VAL A 181 8.27 25.09 3.70
CA VAL A 181 7.49 25.68 4.79
C VAL A 181 8.39 26.08 5.97
N ASN A 182 9.26 25.16 6.43
CA ASN A 182 10.19 25.46 7.54
C ASN A 182 11.20 26.55 7.14
N THR A 183 11.71 26.53 5.92
CA THR A 183 12.59 27.60 5.44
C THR A 183 11.84 28.95 5.37
N LEU A 184 10.57 28.98 4.99
CA LEU A 184 9.73 30.18 5.00
C LEU A 184 9.44 30.66 6.43
N LEU A 185 9.29 29.76 7.41
CA LEU A 185 9.23 30.13 8.83
C LEU A 185 10.53 30.80 9.29
N ALA A 186 11.69 30.25 8.88
CA ALA A 186 12.98 30.88 9.15
C ALA A 186 13.07 32.30 8.51
N VAL A 187 12.60 32.48 7.27
CA VAL A 187 12.54 33.79 6.60
C VAL A 187 11.62 34.75 7.35
N GLY A 188 10.41 34.33 7.71
CA GLY A 188 9.46 35.13 8.48
C GLY A 188 10.02 35.57 9.82
N GLY A 189 10.62 34.63 10.56
CA GLY A 189 11.31 34.90 11.83
C GLY A 189 12.51 35.85 11.65
N LEU A 190 13.31 35.65 10.59
CA LEU A 190 14.45 36.52 10.28
C LEU A 190 14.00 37.96 9.98
N LEU A 191 12.96 38.14 9.20
CA LEU A 191 12.40 39.46 8.88
C LEU A 191 11.85 40.15 10.11
N PHE A 192 11.12 39.43 10.96
CA PHE A 192 10.54 39.99 12.18
C PHE A 192 11.59 40.36 13.22
N PHE A 193 12.56 39.48 13.44
CA PHE A 193 13.62 39.66 14.44
C PHE A 193 14.91 40.27 13.86
N TRP A 194 14.88 40.84 12.65
CA TRP A 194 16.05 41.33 11.92
C TRP A 194 17.04 42.16 12.75
N PRO A 195 16.61 43.16 13.59
CA PRO A 195 17.53 43.94 14.39
C PRO A 195 18.16 43.18 15.55
N MET A 196 17.57 42.03 15.95
CA MET A 196 18.02 41.22 17.08
C MET A 196 18.91 40.06 16.63
N VAL A 197 18.96 39.74 15.35
CA VAL A 197 19.72 38.64 14.77
C VAL A 197 21.15 39.12 14.47
N ARG A 198 22.13 38.44 15.04
CA ARG A 198 23.54 38.79 14.88
C ARG A 198 24.08 38.35 13.50
N ARG A 199 23.74 37.12 13.05
CA ARG A 199 24.20 36.53 11.77
C ARG A 199 23.18 36.67 10.63
N ARG A 200 22.44 37.78 10.61
CA ARG A 200 21.31 38.01 9.72
C ARG A 200 21.61 37.79 8.23
N HIS A 201 22.78 38.27 7.74
CA HIS A 201 23.15 38.12 6.32
C HIS A 201 23.49 36.67 5.96
N VAL A 202 24.14 35.93 6.85
CA VAL A 202 24.44 34.51 6.65
C VAL A 202 23.17 33.66 6.64
N LEU A 203 22.26 33.93 7.59
CA LEU A 203 20.95 33.23 7.61
C LEU A 203 20.10 33.59 6.42
N ALA A 204 20.08 34.86 5.97
CA ALA A 204 19.37 35.25 4.75
C ALA A 204 19.91 34.53 3.50
N ALA A 205 21.23 34.48 3.35
CA ALA A 205 21.86 33.75 2.26
C ALA A 205 21.54 32.24 2.34
N GLY A 206 21.58 31.67 3.55
CA GLY A 206 21.18 30.27 3.78
C GLY A 206 19.72 29.98 3.40
N CYS A 207 18.79 30.84 3.78
CA CYS A 207 17.37 30.73 3.40
C CYS A 207 17.18 30.81 1.89
N CYS A 208 17.85 31.75 1.21
CA CYS A 208 17.79 31.86 -0.24
C CYS A 208 18.34 30.61 -0.93
N CYS A 209 19.49 30.10 -0.47
CA CYS A 209 20.07 28.86 -1.00
C CYS A 209 19.16 27.66 -0.75
N SER A 210 18.60 27.53 0.46
CA SER A 210 17.66 26.44 0.80
C SER A 210 16.44 26.46 -0.12
N LEU A 211 15.77 27.61 -0.27
CA LEU A 211 14.62 27.74 -1.15
C LEU A 211 14.95 27.45 -2.62
N MET A 212 16.13 27.85 -3.10
CA MET A 212 16.57 27.49 -4.46
C MET A 212 16.78 25.99 -4.60
N ILE A 213 17.47 25.34 -3.65
CA ILE A 213 17.71 23.90 -3.66
C ILE A 213 16.38 23.14 -3.62
N LEU A 214 15.53 23.45 -2.64
CA LEU A 214 14.25 22.77 -2.44
C LEU A 214 13.28 23.05 -3.59
N GLY A 215 13.21 24.27 -4.09
CA GLY A 215 12.36 24.66 -5.22
C GLY A 215 12.78 23.95 -6.53
N THR A 216 14.10 23.89 -6.81
CA THR A 216 14.61 23.17 -7.98
C THR A 216 14.42 21.66 -7.83
N ALA A 217 14.58 21.12 -6.62
CA ALA A 217 14.31 19.71 -6.32
C ALA A 217 12.81 19.39 -6.50
N ALA A 218 11.91 20.24 -6.00
CA ALA A 218 10.46 20.05 -6.16
C ALA A 218 10.04 20.10 -7.63
N PHE A 219 10.60 21.00 -8.42
CA PHE A 219 10.33 21.08 -9.86
C PHE A 219 10.81 19.85 -10.63
N LYS A 220 11.86 19.17 -10.15
CA LYS A 220 12.43 17.98 -10.80
C LYS A 220 12.08 16.67 -10.08
N ALA A 221 11.30 16.72 -9.00
CA ALA A 221 11.01 15.58 -8.14
C ALA A 221 10.49 14.38 -8.95
N ASP A 222 9.46 14.57 -9.76
CA ASP A 222 8.86 13.49 -10.58
C ASP A 222 9.89 12.82 -11.51
N VAL A 223 10.74 13.63 -12.18
CA VAL A 223 11.77 13.11 -13.08
C VAL A 223 12.84 12.31 -12.33
N TRP A 224 13.20 12.75 -11.13
CA TRP A 224 14.20 12.05 -10.31
C TRP A 224 13.61 10.79 -9.69
N THR A 225 12.39 10.85 -9.19
CA THR A 225 11.69 9.68 -8.64
C THR A 225 11.57 8.58 -9.70
N ILE A 226 11.10 8.90 -10.91
CA ILE A 226 11.02 7.94 -12.02
C ILE A 226 12.41 7.36 -12.37
N ARG A 227 13.47 8.17 -12.38
CA ARG A 227 14.83 7.68 -12.67
C ARG A 227 15.40 6.79 -11.57
N LEU A 228 15.10 7.10 -10.32
CA LEU A 228 15.51 6.28 -9.18
C LEU A 228 14.71 4.97 -9.16
N GLU A 229 13.42 5.05 -9.38
CA GLU A 229 12.54 3.91 -9.46
C GLU A 229 12.94 2.95 -10.57
N GLN A 230 13.31 3.47 -11.76
CA GLN A 230 13.79 2.66 -12.88
C GLN A 230 15.00 1.79 -12.49
N ARG A 231 15.83 2.21 -11.54
CA ARG A 231 16.97 1.42 -11.06
C ARG A 231 16.59 0.28 -10.14
N CYS A 232 15.42 0.33 -9.54
CA CYS A 232 14.89 -0.75 -8.70
C CYS A 232 14.37 -1.93 -9.53
N PHE A 233 14.19 -1.75 -10.85
CA PHE A 233 13.63 -2.76 -11.75
C PHE A 233 14.59 -3.09 -12.88
N GLU A 234 14.64 -4.39 -13.24
CA GLU A 234 15.46 -4.91 -14.35
C GLU A 234 14.96 -4.41 -15.71
N ASP A 235 13.64 -4.37 -15.90
CA ASP A 235 13.00 -3.98 -17.14
C ASP A 235 12.54 -2.51 -17.10
N PRO A 236 12.40 -1.84 -18.27
CA PRO A 236 11.92 -0.47 -18.33
C PRO A 236 10.54 -0.29 -17.67
N VAL A 237 10.41 0.69 -16.77
CA VAL A 237 9.15 1.11 -16.18
C VAL A 237 8.33 1.84 -17.24
N VAL A 238 7.12 1.36 -17.54
CA VAL A 238 6.20 1.94 -18.53
C VAL A 238 5.00 2.62 -17.89
N HIS A 239 4.70 2.27 -16.62
CA HIS A 239 3.70 2.92 -15.79
C HIS A 239 4.10 2.84 -14.33
N SER A 240 3.91 3.92 -13.59
CA SER A 240 4.08 3.98 -12.14
C SER A 240 3.04 4.92 -11.56
N GLU A 241 2.28 4.45 -10.58
CA GLU A 241 1.21 5.22 -9.93
C GLU A 241 1.10 4.81 -8.46
N THR A 242 1.17 5.79 -7.54
CA THR A 242 0.87 5.58 -6.13
C THR A 242 -0.58 5.93 -5.88
N THR A 243 -1.33 4.99 -5.35
CA THR A 243 -2.74 5.14 -4.98
C THR A 243 -2.89 5.30 -3.47
N THR A 244 -4.12 5.43 -2.98
CA THR A 244 -4.40 5.40 -1.54
C THR A 244 -4.24 4.01 -0.92
N TYR A 245 -4.13 2.97 -1.74
CA TYR A 245 -4.09 1.56 -1.31
C TYR A 245 -2.72 0.94 -1.49
N GLN A 246 -2.03 1.24 -2.60
CA GLN A 246 -0.83 0.55 -3.03
C GLN A 246 -0.02 1.36 -4.05
N HIS A 247 1.22 0.95 -4.28
CA HIS A 247 2.08 1.51 -5.33
C HIS A 247 2.15 0.52 -6.49
N LEU A 248 1.64 0.93 -7.67
CA LEU A 248 1.58 0.11 -8.87
C LEU A 248 2.74 0.45 -9.81
N VAL A 249 3.52 -0.54 -10.20
CA VAL A 249 4.57 -0.38 -11.19
C VAL A 249 4.43 -1.44 -12.28
N LEU A 250 4.33 -0.98 -13.53
CA LEU A 250 4.32 -1.86 -14.70
C LEU A 250 5.63 -1.69 -15.45
N THR A 251 6.33 -2.80 -15.69
CA THR A 251 7.57 -2.82 -16.49
C THR A 251 7.37 -3.61 -17.75
N HIS A 252 7.98 -3.15 -18.85
CA HIS A 252 7.90 -3.84 -20.15
C HIS A 252 9.25 -3.92 -20.84
N SER A 253 9.75 -5.12 -21.01
CA SER A 253 10.93 -5.43 -21.81
C SER A 253 10.54 -5.88 -23.21
N ARG A 254 10.58 -4.96 -24.18
CA ARG A 254 10.26 -5.27 -25.59
C ARG A 254 11.16 -6.36 -26.18
N PRO A 255 12.50 -6.38 -25.98
CA PRO A 255 13.35 -7.43 -26.52
C PRO A 255 13.04 -8.82 -25.97
N ARG A 256 12.60 -8.90 -24.70
CA ARG A 256 12.24 -10.16 -24.05
C ARG A 256 10.75 -10.47 -24.18
N ASN A 257 9.95 -9.57 -24.74
CA ASN A 257 8.48 -9.60 -24.76
C ASN A 257 7.92 -9.99 -23.38
N ARG A 258 8.32 -9.23 -22.35
CA ARG A 258 8.02 -9.54 -20.95
C ARG A 258 7.39 -8.34 -20.27
N LEU A 259 6.13 -8.46 -19.89
CA LEU A 259 5.39 -7.50 -19.06
C LEU A 259 5.37 -8.04 -17.63
N ARG A 260 5.65 -7.17 -16.64
CA ARG A 260 5.61 -7.50 -15.22
C ARG A 260 4.84 -6.43 -14.46
N LEU A 261 3.95 -6.84 -13.58
CA LEU A 261 3.27 -5.95 -12.64
C LEU A 261 3.85 -6.16 -11.24
N TYR A 262 4.09 -5.04 -10.57
CA TYR A 262 4.52 -5.01 -9.18
C TYR A 262 3.54 -4.20 -8.35
N ILE A 263 3.23 -4.68 -7.15
CA ILE A 263 2.47 -3.97 -6.12
C ILE A 263 3.38 -3.83 -4.90
N ASP A 264 3.60 -2.58 -4.45
CA ASP A 264 4.48 -2.26 -3.32
C ASP A 264 5.88 -2.91 -3.46
N GLY A 265 6.43 -2.91 -4.68
CA GLY A 265 7.72 -3.50 -5.02
C GLY A 265 7.72 -5.03 -5.17
N HIS A 266 6.58 -5.70 -4.97
CA HIS A 266 6.45 -7.16 -5.08
C HIS A 266 5.82 -7.57 -6.40
N LEU A 267 6.47 -8.51 -7.10
CA LEU A 267 5.96 -9.05 -8.35
C LEU A 267 4.60 -9.71 -8.14
N GLN A 268 3.62 -9.34 -8.97
CA GLN A 268 2.27 -9.93 -8.99
C GLN A 268 2.12 -10.91 -10.14
N PHE A 269 2.63 -10.57 -11.30
CA PHE A 269 2.69 -11.49 -12.44
C PHE A 269 3.83 -11.13 -13.40
N SER A 270 4.20 -12.11 -14.22
CA SER A 270 4.99 -11.96 -15.43
C SER A 270 4.22 -12.56 -16.60
N SER A 271 4.13 -11.83 -17.72
CA SER A 271 3.42 -12.30 -18.92
C SER A 271 3.98 -13.58 -19.55
N LYS A 272 5.14 -14.05 -19.05
CA LYS A 272 5.78 -15.29 -19.53
C LYS A 272 5.17 -16.55 -18.91
N ASP A 273 4.65 -16.45 -17.72
CA ASP A 273 4.23 -17.61 -16.92
C ASP A 273 2.96 -17.36 -16.07
N GLU A 274 2.31 -16.20 -16.23
CA GLU A 274 1.07 -15.88 -15.53
C GLU A 274 -0.07 -16.88 -15.81
N ALA A 275 -0.04 -17.53 -16.99
CA ALA A 275 -1.02 -18.54 -17.35
C ALA A 275 -0.99 -19.75 -16.38
N ILE A 276 0.19 -20.14 -15.87
CA ILE A 276 0.32 -21.20 -14.88
C ILE A 276 -0.48 -20.85 -13.64
N TYR A 277 -0.30 -19.61 -13.15
CA TYR A 277 -0.98 -19.13 -11.94
C TYR A 277 -2.49 -18.99 -12.16
N HIS A 278 -2.92 -18.21 -13.15
CA HIS A 278 -4.32 -17.87 -13.32
C HIS A 278 -5.18 -19.04 -13.81
N GLU A 279 -4.63 -19.92 -14.65
CA GLU A 279 -5.37 -21.10 -15.09
C GLU A 279 -5.56 -22.08 -13.91
N LEU A 280 -4.56 -22.32 -13.05
CA LEU A 280 -4.73 -23.16 -11.85
C LEU A 280 -5.69 -22.53 -10.84
N LEU A 281 -5.62 -21.21 -10.64
CA LEU A 281 -6.52 -20.49 -9.75
C LEU A 281 -7.99 -20.58 -10.20
N VAL A 282 -8.24 -20.54 -11.52
CA VAL A 282 -9.60 -20.47 -12.08
C VAL A 282 -10.13 -21.84 -12.48
N HIS A 283 -9.39 -22.62 -13.26
CA HIS A 283 -9.94 -23.83 -13.86
C HIS A 283 -10.14 -24.97 -12.86
N VAL A 284 -9.32 -25.04 -11.79
CA VAL A 284 -9.49 -26.05 -10.74
C VAL A 284 -10.85 -25.92 -10.03
N PRO A 285 -11.23 -24.74 -9.47
CA PRO A 285 -12.56 -24.60 -8.84
C PRO A 285 -13.70 -24.68 -9.86
N MET A 286 -13.52 -24.20 -11.10
CA MET A 286 -14.54 -24.30 -12.15
C MET A 286 -14.84 -25.75 -12.51
N ALA A 287 -13.83 -26.62 -12.62
CA ALA A 287 -13.99 -28.04 -12.88
C ALA A 287 -14.56 -28.81 -11.66
N ALA A 288 -14.29 -28.34 -10.45
CA ALA A 288 -14.75 -28.96 -9.22
C ALA A 288 -16.19 -28.62 -8.83
N ALA A 289 -16.72 -27.48 -9.29
CA ALA A 289 -18.05 -27.00 -8.92
C ALA A 289 -19.17 -27.83 -9.56
N ALA A 290 -20.29 -27.96 -8.86
CA ALA A 290 -21.50 -28.58 -9.42
C ALA A 290 -22.17 -27.68 -10.47
N SER A 291 -22.00 -26.37 -10.36
CA SER A 291 -22.42 -25.33 -11.30
C SER A 291 -21.41 -24.19 -11.24
N HIS A 292 -21.20 -23.46 -12.34
CA HIS A 292 -20.34 -22.30 -12.38
C HIS A 292 -20.99 -21.10 -13.10
N GLN A 293 -22.32 -21.01 -13.00
CA GLN A 293 -23.07 -19.94 -13.67
C GLN A 293 -22.87 -18.57 -13.02
N ARG A 294 -22.61 -18.52 -11.70
CA ARG A 294 -22.42 -17.28 -10.92
C ARG A 294 -21.05 -17.32 -10.26
N VAL A 295 -20.15 -16.50 -10.76
CA VAL A 295 -18.76 -16.47 -10.29
C VAL A 295 -18.51 -15.19 -9.52
N LEU A 296 -17.82 -15.30 -8.38
CA LEU A 296 -17.29 -14.17 -7.60
C LEU A 296 -15.77 -14.18 -7.67
N ILE A 297 -15.17 -13.06 -8.05
CA ILE A 297 -13.73 -12.84 -8.01
C ILE A 297 -13.47 -11.77 -6.95
N LEU A 298 -12.68 -12.09 -5.95
CA LEU A 298 -12.24 -11.20 -4.88
C LEU A 298 -10.75 -10.90 -5.07
N GLY A 299 -10.40 -9.65 -5.36
CA GLY A 299 -9.13 -9.24 -5.94
C GLY A 299 -9.14 -9.40 -7.47
N GLY A 300 -7.96 -9.59 -8.06
CA GLY A 300 -7.83 -9.83 -9.51
C GLY A 300 -8.22 -8.63 -10.38
N GLY A 301 -8.01 -7.41 -9.88
CA GLY A 301 -8.29 -6.17 -10.60
C GLY A 301 -7.46 -5.99 -11.87
N ASP A 302 -6.44 -6.81 -12.09
CA ASP A 302 -5.66 -6.90 -13.34
C ASP A 302 -6.44 -7.53 -14.52
N GLY A 303 -7.56 -8.22 -14.21
CA GLY A 303 -8.45 -8.83 -15.19
C GLY A 303 -7.98 -10.18 -15.73
N LEU A 304 -6.91 -10.78 -15.20
CA LEU A 304 -6.39 -12.06 -15.70
C LEU A 304 -7.27 -13.23 -15.24
N ALA A 305 -7.70 -13.25 -13.99
CA ALA A 305 -8.70 -14.21 -13.53
C ALA A 305 -10.05 -14.02 -14.24
N LEU A 306 -10.48 -12.78 -14.49
CA LEU A 306 -11.69 -12.48 -15.25
C LEU A 306 -11.59 -13.02 -16.68
N ARG A 307 -10.44 -12.85 -17.35
CA ARG A 307 -10.15 -13.40 -18.67
C ARG A 307 -10.41 -14.92 -18.72
N GLU A 308 -9.92 -15.65 -17.74
CA GLU A 308 -10.08 -17.11 -17.70
C GLU A 308 -11.53 -17.53 -17.42
N VAL A 309 -12.24 -16.83 -16.51
CA VAL A 309 -13.67 -17.09 -16.25
C VAL A 309 -14.53 -16.84 -17.50
N LEU A 310 -14.24 -15.77 -18.25
CA LEU A 310 -15.01 -15.42 -19.45
C LEU A 310 -14.85 -16.42 -20.63
N ARG A 311 -13.91 -17.36 -20.54
CA ARG A 311 -13.81 -18.47 -21.52
C ARG A 311 -14.96 -19.47 -21.41
N PHE A 312 -15.59 -19.58 -20.25
CA PHE A 312 -16.73 -20.48 -20.04
C PHE A 312 -18.02 -19.89 -20.59
N GLY A 313 -18.60 -20.56 -21.60
CA GLY A 313 -19.77 -20.05 -22.30
C GLY A 313 -21.09 -20.17 -21.53
N ASP A 314 -21.13 -20.93 -20.44
CA ASP A 314 -22.29 -21.14 -19.57
C ASP A 314 -22.27 -20.27 -18.30
N VAL A 315 -21.23 -19.50 -18.06
CA VAL A 315 -21.20 -18.47 -17.03
C VAL A 315 -22.24 -17.38 -17.36
N ARG A 316 -23.15 -17.10 -16.42
CA ARG A 316 -24.22 -16.11 -16.57
C ARG A 316 -23.90 -14.78 -15.93
N SER A 317 -23.20 -14.79 -14.79
CA SER A 317 -22.80 -13.58 -14.12
C SER A 317 -21.44 -13.72 -13.45
N VAL A 318 -20.64 -12.66 -13.53
CA VAL A 318 -19.38 -12.51 -12.81
C VAL A 318 -19.46 -11.25 -11.97
N THR A 319 -19.12 -11.37 -10.71
CA THR A 319 -18.91 -10.22 -9.82
C THR A 319 -17.43 -10.14 -9.49
N LEU A 320 -16.76 -9.06 -9.86
CA LEU A 320 -15.37 -8.78 -9.52
C LEU A 320 -15.31 -7.66 -8.47
N VAL A 321 -14.56 -7.88 -7.41
CA VAL A 321 -14.40 -6.93 -6.30
C VAL A 321 -12.92 -6.68 -6.07
N ASP A 322 -12.47 -5.48 -6.35
CA ASP A 322 -11.11 -5.03 -6.06
C ASP A 322 -11.16 -3.74 -5.25
N ILE A 323 -10.20 -3.53 -4.36
CA ILE A 323 -10.19 -2.34 -3.51
C ILE A 323 -9.70 -1.11 -4.27
N ASP A 324 -8.86 -1.29 -5.29
CA ASP A 324 -8.16 -0.21 -5.96
C ASP A 324 -8.72 0.11 -7.35
N PRO A 325 -9.44 1.24 -7.51
CA PRO A 325 -9.92 1.66 -8.82
C PRO A 325 -8.81 1.95 -9.83
N ALA A 326 -7.58 2.24 -9.36
CA ALA A 326 -6.44 2.47 -10.25
C ALA A 326 -5.95 1.18 -10.89
N MET A 327 -6.01 0.05 -10.19
CA MET A 327 -5.71 -1.26 -10.77
C MET A 327 -6.68 -1.59 -11.91
N ILE A 328 -7.99 -1.40 -11.69
CA ILE A 328 -9.01 -1.61 -12.73
C ILE A 328 -8.78 -0.67 -13.92
N ARG A 329 -8.42 0.59 -13.65
CA ARG A 329 -8.11 1.57 -14.71
C ARG A 329 -6.87 1.15 -15.50
N LEU A 330 -5.78 0.77 -14.82
CA LEU A 330 -4.56 0.26 -15.45
C LEU A 330 -4.87 -0.94 -16.35
N ALA A 331 -5.62 -1.90 -15.85
CA ALA A 331 -5.99 -3.12 -16.57
C ALA A 331 -6.92 -2.87 -17.77
N SER A 332 -7.76 -1.82 -17.70
CA SER A 332 -8.73 -1.48 -18.75
C SER A 332 -8.25 -0.42 -19.75
N GLU A 333 -7.23 0.36 -19.43
CA GLU A 333 -6.80 1.48 -20.28
C GLU A 333 -5.37 1.31 -20.85
N HIS A 334 -4.47 0.61 -20.14
CA HIS A 334 -3.11 0.45 -20.60
C HIS A 334 -3.01 -0.59 -21.74
N PRO A 335 -2.44 -0.25 -22.89
CA PRO A 335 -2.47 -1.13 -24.08
C PRO A 335 -1.89 -2.53 -23.84
N GLU A 336 -0.78 -2.63 -23.14
CA GLU A 336 -0.12 -3.92 -22.86
C GLU A 336 -0.96 -4.79 -21.89
N MET A 337 -1.66 -4.17 -20.93
CA MET A 337 -2.57 -4.87 -20.02
C MET A 337 -3.82 -5.38 -20.77
N ILE A 338 -4.38 -4.53 -21.64
CA ILE A 338 -5.53 -4.91 -22.50
C ILE A 338 -5.16 -6.11 -23.39
N LEU A 339 -3.96 -6.12 -23.96
CA LEU A 339 -3.49 -7.26 -24.76
C LEU A 339 -3.35 -8.53 -23.91
N LEU A 340 -2.77 -8.41 -22.73
CA LEU A 340 -2.52 -9.55 -21.83
C LEU A 340 -3.83 -10.14 -21.29
N ASN A 341 -4.74 -9.31 -20.79
CA ASN A 341 -6.03 -9.77 -20.28
C ASN A 341 -7.09 -9.99 -21.37
N ARG A 342 -6.67 -9.95 -22.65
CA ARG A 342 -7.52 -10.14 -23.83
C ARG A 342 -8.76 -9.24 -23.82
N ALA A 343 -8.57 -8.00 -23.38
CA ALA A 343 -9.62 -7.00 -23.26
C ALA A 343 -10.81 -7.46 -22.39
N ALA A 344 -10.56 -8.20 -21.31
CA ALA A 344 -11.61 -8.76 -20.45
C ALA A 344 -12.56 -7.69 -19.91
N PHE A 345 -12.08 -6.48 -19.59
CA PHE A 345 -12.90 -5.34 -19.17
C PHE A 345 -13.66 -4.64 -20.32
N HIS A 346 -13.32 -4.92 -21.59
CA HIS A 346 -13.96 -4.38 -22.78
C HIS A 346 -14.93 -5.39 -23.43
N ASP A 347 -15.10 -6.57 -22.83
CA ASP A 347 -16.08 -7.53 -23.29
C ASP A 347 -17.48 -6.89 -23.25
N ALA A 348 -18.29 -7.14 -24.29
CA ALA A 348 -19.65 -6.58 -24.41
C ALA A 348 -20.57 -6.97 -23.24
N ARG A 349 -20.19 -7.97 -22.48
CA ARG A 349 -20.87 -8.48 -21.29
C ARG A 349 -20.56 -7.67 -20.02
N VAL A 350 -19.49 -6.83 -20.04
CA VAL A 350 -19.04 -6.11 -18.86
C VAL A 350 -19.86 -4.84 -18.69
N HIS A 351 -20.67 -4.81 -17.65
CA HIS A 351 -21.30 -3.61 -17.12
C HIS A 351 -20.54 -3.16 -15.86
N ALA A 352 -19.45 -2.40 -16.07
CA ALA A 352 -18.68 -1.87 -14.95
C ALA A 352 -19.52 -0.85 -14.18
N ARG A 353 -19.91 -1.19 -12.95
CA ARG A 353 -20.44 -0.25 -11.97
C ARG A 353 -19.35 -0.04 -10.91
N VAL A 354 -18.68 1.10 -10.97
CA VAL A 354 -17.79 1.53 -9.89
C VAL A 354 -18.66 2.21 -8.85
N GLY A 355 -18.96 1.51 -7.75
CA GLY A 355 -19.72 2.04 -6.62
C GLY A 355 -18.83 2.25 -5.42
N LYS A 356 -18.88 3.44 -4.83
CA LYS A 356 -18.52 3.66 -3.43
C LYS A 356 -19.72 3.26 -2.58
N GLY A 357 -19.73 2.02 -2.06
CA GLY A 357 -20.79 1.56 -1.16
C GLY A 357 -21.82 0.64 -1.83
N ILE A 358 -22.39 -0.26 -1.03
CA ILE A 358 -23.41 -1.26 -1.42
C ILE A 358 -24.84 -0.67 -1.32
N GLY A 359 -24.97 0.64 -1.05
CA GLY A 359 -26.24 1.34 -0.97
C GLY A 359 -26.83 1.71 -2.33
N PRO A 360 -28.18 1.73 -2.50
CA PRO A 360 -28.82 2.16 -3.73
C PRO A 360 -28.69 3.69 -3.87
N GLY A 361 -27.66 4.19 -4.56
CA GLY A 361 -27.56 5.62 -4.83
C GLY A 361 -26.20 6.17 -5.33
N GLU A 362 -25.09 5.52 -5.09
CA GLU A 362 -23.79 6.03 -5.53
C GLU A 362 -23.04 5.05 -6.44
N THR A 363 -23.38 5.07 -7.71
CA THR A 363 -22.73 4.26 -8.75
C THR A 363 -21.97 5.18 -9.68
N THR A 364 -20.64 5.17 -9.62
CA THR A 364 -19.82 5.75 -10.68
C THR A 364 -19.67 4.72 -11.79
N VAL A 365 -20.36 4.92 -12.88
CA VAL A 365 -20.26 4.07 -14.07
C VAL A 365 -18.96 4.43 -14.78
N ILE A 366 -17.99 3.53 -14.81
CA ILE A 366 -16.93 3.61 -15.80
C ILE A 366 -17.63 3.29 -17.14
N LYS A 367 -17.94 4.32 -17.93
CA LYS A 367 -18.34 4.15 -19.31
C LYS A 367 -17.11 3.68 -20.09
N CYS A 368 -16.92 2.36 -20.17
CA CYS A 368 -16.07 1.80 -21.20
C CYS A 368 -16.66 2.27 -22.53
N ARG A 369 -16.00 3.22 -23.17
CA ARG A 369 -16.34 3.62 -24.55
C ARG A 369 -16.06 2.41 -25.42
N THR A 370 -17.08 1.66 -25.77
CA THR A 370 -17.05 0.56 -26.73
C THR A 370 -16.66 1.07 -28.12
N LYS A 371 -15.39 1.41 -28.31
CA LYS A 371 -14.80 1.36 -29.64
C LYS A 371 -14.40 -0.11 -29.87
N ARG A 372 -15.03 -0.73 -30.89
CA ARG A 372 -14.68 -2.09 -31.35
C ARG A 372 -13.15 -2.22 -31.40
N HIS A 373 -12.59 -3.07 -30.54
CA HIS A 373 -11.17 -3.37 -30.61
C HIS A 373 -10.99 -4.40 -31.76
N PRO A 374 -10.11 -4.14 -32.74
CA PRO A 374 -9.99 -4.97 -33.94
C PRO A 374 -9.47 -6.40 -33.72
N LEU A 375 -9.06 -6.76 -32.51
CA LEU A 375 -8.46 -8.05 -32.17
C LEU A 375 -9.46 -9.06 -31.55
N ILE A 376 -10.74 -8.73 -31.42
CA ILE A 376 -11.73 -9.63 -30.80
C ILE A 376 -12.66 -10.14 -31.90
N ASP A 377 -12.43 -11.38 -32.31
CA ASP A 377 -13.38 -12.12 -33.14
C ASP A 377 -14.57 -12.57 -32.26
N ARG A 378 -15.78 -12.10 -32.60
CA ARG A 378 -16.98 -12.15 -31.74
C ARG A 378 -17.99 -13.23 -32.19
N THR A 379 -17.56 -14.36 -32.55
CA THR A 379 -18.48 -15.46 -32.86
C THR A 379 -18.57 -16.43 -31.67
N GLU A 380 -19.72 -16.41 -30.98
CA GLU A 380 -20.25 -17.49 -30.10
C GLU A 380 -20.18 -17.38 -28.58
N TYR A 381 -20.21 -16.20 -27.95
CA TYR A 381 -20.35 -16.17 -26.47
C TYR A 381 -21.76 -15.77 -26.03
N LYS A 382 -22.43 -16.63 -25.24
CA LYS A 382 -23.67 -16.29 -24.52
C LYS A 382 -23.40 -15.17 -23.54
N LEU A 383 -24.30 -14.20 -23.43
CA LEU A 383 -24.16 -12.97 -22.65
C LEU A 383 -24.07 -13.27 -21.13
N ALA A 384 -22.89 -13.13 -20.53
CA ALA A 384 -22.74 -13.06 -19.10
C ALA A 384 -22.77 -11.60 -18.63
N GLU A 385 -23.44 -11.31 -17.51
CA GLU A 385 -23.36 -9.99 -16.89
C GLU A 385 -22.09 -9.92 -16.03
N VAL A 386 -21.19 -8.95 -16.26
CA VAL A 386 -20.02 -8.70 -15.41
C VAL A 386 -20.21 -7.41 -14.63
N ARG A 387 -20.21 -7.51 -13.30
CA ARG A 387 -20.30 -6.39 -12.37
C ARG A 387 -18.95 -6.20 -11.68
N VAL A 388 -18.39 -5.00 -11.72
CA VAL A 388 -17.13 -4.64 -11.07
C VAL A 388 -17.40 -3.65 -9.93
N PHE A 389 -16.91 -3.96 -8.74
CA PHE A 389 -17.03 -3.12 -7.54
C PHE A 389 -15.64 -2.73 -7.04
N THR A 390 -15.46 -1.45 -6.72
CA THR A 390 -14.26 -0.96 -6.05
C THR A 390 -14.56 -0.72 -4.57
N VAL A 391 -14.41 -1.77 -3.78
CA VAL A 391 -14.74 -1.80 -2.34
C VAL A 391 -13.88 -2.84 -1.64
N ASP A 392 -13.72 -2.68 -0.33
CA ASP A 392 -13.08 -3.70 0.51
C ASP A 392 -13.85 -5.02 0.43
N ALA A 393 -13.16 -6.11 0.09
CA ALA A 393 -13.76 -7.42 -0.07
C ALA A 393 -14.42 -7.94 1.22
N ASP A 394 -13.90 -7.59 2.40
CA ASP A 394 -14.47 -7.96 3.69
C ASP A 394 -15.83 -7.29 3.94
N LEU A 395 -15.95 -6.01 3.56
CA LEU A 395 -17.23 -5.30 3.60
C LEU A 395 -18.19 -5.87 2.56
N PHE A 396 -17.73 -6.08 1.33
CA PHE A 396 -18.56 -6.63 0.26
C PHE A 396 -19.19 -7.97 0.64
N VAL A 397 -18.38 -8.93 1.10
CA VAL A 397 -18.85 -10.26 1.51
C VAL A 397 -19.82 -10.20 2.68
N SER A 398 -19.67 -9.23 3.59
CA SER A 398 -20.58 -9.04 4.72
C SER A 398 -21.96 -8.54 4.28
N ASP A 399 -22.02 -7.65 3.29
CA ASP A 399 -23.23 -6.90 2.92
C ASP A 399 -23.99 -7.52 1.73
N VAL A 400 -23.28 -8.18 0.80
CA VAL A 400 -23.94 -8.79 -0.39
C VAL A 400 -24.86 -9.93 0.04
N THR A 401 -26.00 -10.07 -0.66
CA THR A 401 -26.96 -11.16 -0.44
C THR A 401 -26.92 -12.25 -1.50
N ASP A 402 -26.27 -11.97 -2.62
CA ASP A 402 -26.13 -12.88 -3.76
C ASP A 402 -25.42 -14.18 -3.34
N LYS A 403 -25.75 -15.27 -4.04
CA LYS A 403 -25.11 -16.59 -3.88
C LYS A 403 -24.28 -16.91 -5.11
N TYR A 404 -23.11 -17.46 -4.89
CA TYR A 404 -22.15 -17.77 -5.94
C TYR A 404 -21.87 -19.28 -6.00
N ASP A 405 -21.68 -19.77 -7.22
CA ASP A 405 -21.39 -21.18 -7.50
C ASP A 405 -19.86 -21.43 -7.44
N VAL A 406 -19.07 -20.43 -7.84
CA VAL A 406 -17.60 -20.45 -7.73
C VAL A 406 -17.12 -19.13 -7.15
N VAL A 407 -16.18 -19.21 -6.23
CA VAL A 407 -15.47 -18.03 -5.69
C VAL A 407 -13.97 -18.18 -5.94
N ILE A 408 -13.37 -17.15 -6.50
CA ILE A 408 -11.95 -17.05 -6.77
C ILE A 408 -11.39 -15.95 -5.88
N ILE A 409 -10.42 -16.28 -5.01
CA ILE A 409 -9.78 -15.33 -4.11
C ILE A 409 -8.34 -15.14 -4.57
N ASP A 410 -8.10 -13.96 -5.13
CA ASP A 410 -6.83 -13.53 -5.71
C ASP A 410 -6.30 -12.30 -4.97
N PHE A 411 -6.04 -12.47 -3.67
CA PHE A 411 -5.51 -11.42 -2.83
C PHE A 411 -3.98 -11.47 -2.79
N PRO A 412 -3.31 -10.32 -2.58
CA PRO A 412 -1.89 -10.31 -2.24
C PRO A 412 -1.61 -11.13 -0.96
N ASP A 413 -0.37 -11.57 -0.80
CA ASP A 413 0.09 -12.30 0.38
C ASP A 413 -0.20 -11.54 1.70
N PRO A 414 -0.48 -12.26 2.81
CA PRO A 414 -0.91 -11.69 4.08
C PRO A 414 0.23 -11.00 4.85
N ARG A 415 0.85 -9.98 4.24
CA ARG A 415 2.00 -9.25 4.80
C ARG A 415 1.60 -8.17 5.79
N THR A 416 0.38 -7.65 5.69
CA THR A 416 -0.15 -6.57 6.53
C THR A 416 -1.40 -7.03 7.26
N VAL A 417 -1.79 -6.31 8.32
CA VAL A 417 -3.01 -6.64 9.08
C VAL A 417 -4.25 -6.47 8.22
N GLU A 418 -4.23 -5.51 7.30
CA GLU A 418 -5.29 -5.27 6.32
C GLU A 418 -5.48 -6.46 5.39
N LEU A 419 -4.39 -7.08 4.93
CA LEU A 419 -4.43 -8.29 4.13
C LEU A 419 -4.73 -9.52 4.99
N ALA A 420 -4.13 -9.62 6.18
CA ALA A 420 -4.35 -10.76 7.09
C ALA A 420 -5.82 -10.94 7.51
N LYS A 421 -6.63 -9.86 7.59
CA LYS A 421 -8.06 -9.97 7.88
C LYS A 421 -8.83 -10.75 6.81
N LEU A 422 -8.40 -10.68 5.54
CA LEU A 422 -9.00 -11.37 4.39
C LEU A 422 -8.71 -12.88 4.40
N TYR A 423 -7.78 -13.32 5.23
CA TYR A 423 -7.43 -14.72 5.49
C TYR A 423 -7.88 -15.18 6.89
N SER A 424 -8.94 -14.57 7.45
CA SER A 424 -9.41 -14.84 8.80
C SER A 424 -10.62 -15.78 8.85
N VAL A 425 -10.82 -16.42 10.01
CA VAL A 425 -11.99 -17.28 10.27
C VAL A 425 -13.28 -16.50 10.05
N GLU A 426 -13.32 -15.24 10.48
CA GLU A 426 -14.50 -14.37 10.37
C GLU A 426 -14.84 -14.07 8.91
N PHE A 427 -13.82 -13.75 8.11
CA PHE A 427 -13.98 -13.52 6.66
C PHE A 427 -14.52 -14.78 5.96
N TYR A 428 -13.90 -15.94 6.19
CA TYR A 428 -14.33 -17.17 5.56
C TYR A 428 -15.74 -17.62 6.04
N ARG A 429 -16.11 -17.33 7.28
CA ARG A 429 -17.50 -17.58 7.76
C ARG A 429 -18.52 -16.69 7.08
N ALA A 430 -18.21 -15.42 6.86
CA ALA A 430 -19.06 -14.52 6.08
C ALA A 430 -19.18 -14.99 4.63
N LEU A 431 -18.06 -15.36 4.00
CA LEU A 431 -18.03 -15.91 2.64
C LEU A 431 -18.86 -17.20 2.52
N ALA A 432 -18.79 -18.07 3.53
CA ALA A 432 -19.57 -19.31 3.55
C ALA A 432 -21.09 -19.09 3.41
N GLN A 433 -21.58 -17.93 3.88
CA GLN A 433 -22.99 -17.55 3.73
C GLN A 433 -23.33 -17.10 2.29
N ARG A 434 -22.34 -16.87 1.44
CA ARG A 434 -22.51 -16.43 0.03
C ARG A 434 -22.34 -17.57 -0.96
N LEU A 435 -22.12 -18.78 -0.49
CA LEU A 435 -21.97 -19.96 -1.33
C LEU A 435 -23.34 -20.58 -1.67
N ALA A 436 -23.51 -20.98 -2.91
CA ALA A 436 -24.59 -21.83 -3.36
C ALA A 436 -24.33 -23.30 -2.93
N PRO A 437 -25.35 -24.16 -2.92
CA PRO A 437 -25.13 -25.60 -2.75
C PRO A 437 -24.17 -26.16 -3.80
N GLY A 438 -23.15 -26.92 -3.36
CA GLY A 438 -22.15 -27.48 -4.26
C GLY A 438 -21.12 -26.48 -4.82
N ALA A 439 -21.06 -25.28 -4.23
CA ALA A 439 -20.10 -24.26 -4.60
C ALA A 439 -18.68 -24.61 -4.18
N THR A 440 -17.71 -24.11 -4.94
CA THR A 440 -16.27 -24.25 -4.70
C THR A 440 -15.60 -22.87 -4.54
N VAL A 441 -14.51 -22.86 -3.81
CA VAL A 441 -13.69 -21.66 -3.55
C VAL A 441 -12.24 -21.99 -3.86
N ALA A 442 -11.57 -21.23 -4.71
CA ALA A 442 -10.11 -21.27 -4.82
C ALA A 442 -9.51 -20.09 -4.10
N ILE A 443 -8.45 -20.33 -3.36
CA ILE A 443 -7.76 -19.31 -2.55
C ILE A 443 -6.27 -19.35 -2.91
N GLN A 444 -5.73 -18.24 -3.42
CA GLN A 444 -4.31 -17.99 -3.45
C GLN A 444 -3.73 -18.15 -2.03
N SER A 445 -2.65 -18.88 -1.86
CA SER A 445 -2.21 -19.30 -0.52
C SER A 445 -0.72 -19.26 -0.30
N THR A 446 0.00 -18.42 -1.07
CA THR A 446 1.45 -18.20 -0.95
C THR A 446 2.32 -19.44 -1.28
N ASP A 447 3.61 -19.36 -1.05
CA ASP A 447 4.57 -20.43 -1.32
C ASP A 447 4.49 -21.54 -0.24
N PRO A 448 4.13 -22.80 -0.60
CA PRO A 448 4.00 -23.89 0.36
C PRO A 448 5.34 -24.37 0.92
N ASN A 449 6.48 -23.99 0.34
CA ASN A 449 7.80 -24.37 0.83
C ASN A 449 8.46 -23.26 1.65
N ARG A 450 8.55 -22.04 1.09
CA ARG A 450 9.16 -20.89 1.78
C ARG A 450 8.28 -20.40 2.92
N ALA A 451 7.00 -20.14 2.66
CA ALA A 451 6.04 -19.67 3.65
C ALA A 451 5.14 -20.81 4.18
N ALA A 452 5.68 -22.00 4.37
CA ALA A 452 4.95 -23.22 4.71
C ALA A 452 4.01 -23.08 5.92
N ARG A 453 4.40 -22.31 6.93
CA ARG A 453 3.55 -22.04 8.10
C ARG A 453 2.36 -21.15 7.75
N ALA A 454 2.55 -20.14 6.89
CA ALA A 454 1.45 -19.29 6.43
C ALA A 454 0.50 -20.07 5.54
N PHE A 455 1.01 -20.89 4.61
CA PHE A 455 0.23 -21.80 3.80
C PHE A 455 -0.63 -22.73 4.68
N SER A 456 -0.01 -23.44 5.65
CA SER A 456 -0.73 -24.32 6.58
C SER A 456 -1.74 -23.55 7.46
N CYS A 457 -1.44 -22.30 7.84
CA CYS A 457 -2.33 -21.42 8.59
C CYS A 457 -3.60 -21.10 7.80
N ILE A 458 -3.51 -20.81 6.49
CA ILE A 458 -4.67 -20.58 5.63
C ILE A 458 -5.57 -21.84 5.63
N GLY A 459 -4.98 -23.01 5.41
CA GLY A 459 -5.72 -24.28 5.45
C GLY A 459 -6.40 -24.52 6.80
N ARG A 460 -5.70 -24.26 7.92
CA ARG A 460 -6.27 -24.40 9.27
C ARG A 460 -7.38 -23.40 9.54
N THR A 461 -7.27 -22.19 8.97
CA THR A 461 -8.29 -21.14 9.08
C THR A 461 -9.58 -21.52 8.33
N LEU A 462 -9.45 -22.10 7.14
CA LEU A 462 -10.57 -22.65 6.38
C LEU A 462 -11.31 -23.74 7.15
N GLU A 463 -10.58 -24.71 7.74
CA GLU A 463 -11.17 -25.74 8.61
C GLU A 463 -11.93 -25.13 9.79
N ALA A 464 -11.32 -24.15 10.49
CA ALA A 464 -11.96 -23.46 11.61
C ALA A 464 -13.20 -22.65 11.21
N ALA A 465 -13.30 -22.26 9.95
CA ALA A 465 -14.49 -21.62 9.37
C ALA A 465 -15.54 -22.62 8.87
N GLY A 466 -15.27 -23.93 8.94
CA GLY A 466 -16.20 -25.00 8.56
C GLY A 466 -16.13 -25.40 7.10
N PHE A 467 -15.01 -25.14 6.42
CA PHE A 467 -14.73 -25.64 5.08
C PHE A 467 -14.01 -26.99 5.11
N ARG A 468 -14.26 -27.81 4.13
CA ARG A 468 -13.35 -28.86 3.67
C ARG A 468 -12.39 -28.26 2.68
N ARG A 469 -11.18 -28.78 2.56
CA ARG A 469 -10.13 -28.20 1.72
C ARG A 469 -9.22 -29.27 1.11
N LEU A 470 -8.69 -28.98 -0.05
CA LEU A 470 -7.60 -29.70 -0.70
C LEU A 470 -6.50 -28.69 -1.06
N PRO A 471 -5.28 -28.86 -0.56
CA PRO A 471 -4.14 -28.04 -1.00
C PRO A 471 -3.71 -28.51 -2.40
N TYR A 472 -3.28 -27.57 -3.23
CA TYR A 472 -2.61 -27.84 -4.51
C TYR A 472 -1.52 -26.80 -4.77
N HIS A 473 -0.55 -27.13 -5.60
CA HIS A 473 0.60 -26.29 -5.89
C HIS A 473 1.17 -26.55 -7.27
N ASP A 474 1.93 -25.62 -7.80
CA ASP A 474 2.74 -25.79 -8.98
C ASP A 474 3.92 -24.79 -8.98
N HIS A 475 4.89 -25.03 -9.84
CA HIS A 475 6.01 -24.14 -10.01
C HIS A 475 5.70 -23.04 -11.02
N VAL A 476 5.68 -21.78 -10.55
CA VAL A 476 5.57 -20.59 -11.41
C VAL A 476 6.97 -19.97 -11.53
N PRO A 477 7.64 -20.02 -12.68
CA PRO A 477 9.05 -19.64 -12.81
C PRO A 477 9.42 -18.26 -12.27
N SER A 478 8.50 -17.28 -12.34
CA SER A 478 8.72 -15.93 -11.81
C SER A 478 8.56 -15.79 -10.29
N PHE A 479 7.85 -16.73 -9.64
CA PHE A 479 7.58 -16.72 -8.18
C PHE A 479 8.29 -17.84 -7.44
N GLY A 480 8.58 -18.95 -8.11
CA GLY A 480 8.95 -20.21 -7.50
C GLY A 480 7.76 -21.11 -7.27
N GLU A 481 7.80 -21.92 -6.23
CA GLU A 481 6.68 -22.77 -5.86
C GLU A 481 5.51 -21.93 -5.38
N TRP A 482 4.31 -22.16 -5.91
CA TRP A 482 3.13 -21.44 -5.51
C TRP A 482 2.00 -22.39 -5.14
N GLY A 483 1.19 -21.99 -4.17
CA GLY A 483 0.16 -22.86 -3.62
C GLY A 483 -1.21 -22.21 -3.53
N TRP A 484 -2.21 -23.04 -3.63
CA TRP A 484 -3.62 -22.69 -3.50
C TRP A 484 -4.34 -23.70 -2.62
N TYR A 485 -5.52 -23.30 -2.14
CA TYR A 485 -6.50 -24.23 -1.56
C TYR A 485 -7.77 -24.25 -2.42
N LEU A 486 -8.22 -25.44 -2.77
CA LEU A 486 -9.59 -25.68 -3.17
C LEU A 486 -10.41 -25.96 -1.92
N ALA A 487 -11.46 -25.16 -1.68
CA ALA A 487 -12.30 -25.29 -0.50
C ALA A 487 -13.79 -25.37 -0.88
N TRP A 488 -14.58 -26.09 -0.09
CA TRP A 488 -16.02 -26.24 -0.28
C TRP A 488 -16.72 -26.52 1.04
N ARG A 489 -18.07 -26.47 1.02
CA ARG A 489 -18.92 -26.86 2.14
C ARG A 489 -19.92 -27.92 1.69
N GLY A 490 -20.31 -28.81 2.60
CA GLY A 490 -21.29 -29.86 2.31
C GLY A 490 -20.79 -31.25 2.63
N GLY A 491 -21.59 -32.27 2.23
CA GLY A 491 -21.35 -33.67 2.59
C GLY A 491 -20.21 -34.37 1.85
N GLU A 492 -19.75 -33.81 0.72
CA GLU A 492 -18.71 -34.44 -0.11
C GLU A 492 -17.36 -34.47 0.63
N THR A 493 -16.75 -35.64 0.70
CA THR A 493 -15.45 -35.83 1.35
C THR A 493 -14.29 -35.34 0.47
N GLU A 494 -13.10 -35.15 1.07
CA GLU A 494 -11.88 -34.80 0.32
C GLU A 494 -11.54 -35.88 -0.72
N ALA A 495 -11.74 -37.16 -0.38
CA ALA A 495 -11.51 -38.27 -1.30
C ALA A 495 -12.47 -38.23 -2.50
N GLN A 496 -13.75 -37.92 -2.29
CA GLN A 496 -14.74 -37.80 -3.36
C GLN A 496 -14.42 -36.61 -4.28
N MET A 497 -14.07 -35.44 -3.72
CA MET A 497 -13.64 -34.27 -4.50
C MET A 497 -12.38 -34.57 -5.31
N ARG A 498 -11.39 -35.23 -4.71
CA ARG A 498 -10.17 -35.66 -5.41
C ARG A 498 -10.48 -36.64 -6.54
N ASN A 499 -11.34 -37.64 -6.31
CA ASN A 499 -11.75 -38.59 -7.35
C ASN A 499 -12.50 -37.92 -8.50
N ARG A 500 -13.31 -36.90 -8.22
CA ARG A 500 -13.99 -36.12 -9.27
C ARG A 500 -12.98 -35.45 -10.19
N LEU A 501 -11.98 -34.77 -9.61
CA LEU A 501 -10.92 -34.11 -10.39
C LEU A 501 -10.00 -35.12 -11.10
N TRP A 502 -9.73 -36.26 -10.45
CA TRP A 502 -8.89 -37.32 -11.05
C TRP A 502 -9.52 -37.96 -12.29
N ASN A 503 -10.84 -38.06 -12.30
CA ASN A 503 -11.58 -38.64 -13.45
C ASN A 503 -12.00 -37.59 -14.48
N LEU A 504 -11.40 -36.41 -14.45
CA LEU A 504 -11.66 -35.37 -15.44
C LEU A 504 -10.99 -35.77 -16.76
N GLU A 505 -11.77 -36.03 -17.80
CA GLU A 505 -11.25 -36.46 -19.11
C GLU A 505 -10.76 -35.27 -19.95
N SER A 506 -11.45 -34.14 -19.85
CA SER A 506 -11.12 -32.90 -20.58
C SER A 506 -11.63 -31.67 -19.87
N LEU A 507 -11.02 -30.52 -20.13
CA LEU A 507 -11.55 -29.22 -19.74
C LEU A 507 -12.58 -28.75 -20.79
N SER A 508 -13.60 -28.02 -20.33
CA SER A 508 -14.64 -27.48 -21.23
C SER A 508 -14.18 -26.26 -22.04
N VAL A 509 -12.96 -25.78 -21.79
CA VAL A 509 -12.36 -24.62 -22.46
C VAL A 509 -10.92 -24.93 -22.86
N GLU A 510 -10.46 -24.28 -23.92
CA GLU A 510 -9.03 -24.31 -24.25
C GLU A 510 -8.20 -23.64 -23.16
N THR A 511 -7.03 -24.18 -22.86
CA THR A 511 -6.07 -23.69 -21.88
C THR A 511 -4.69 -23.56 -22.53
N THR A 512 -3.84 -22.74 -21.95
CA THR A 512 -2.45 -22.57 -22.40
C THR A 512 -1.51 -23.53 -21.68
N TYR A 513 -1.79 -23.82 -20.42
CA TYR A 513 -0.93 -24.62 -19.55
C TYR A 513 -1.67 -25.80 -18.92
N VAL A 514 -2.84 -25.54 -18.33
CA VAL A 514 -3.54 -26.53 -17.52
C VAL A 514 -4.21 -27.61 -18.36
N THR A 515 -3.91 -28.87 -18.02
CA THR A 515 -4.59 -30.08 -18.54
C THR A 515 -5.16 -30.86 -17.36
N PRO A 516 -6.03 -31.87 -17.58
CA PRO A 516 -6.45 -32.76 -16.49
C PRO A 516 -5.27 -33.40 -15.73
N ASP A 517 -4.20 -33.78 -16.42
CA ASP A 517 -3.01 -34.36 -15.81
C ASP A 517 -2.25 -33.34 -14.94
N VAL A 518 -2.15 -32.08 -15.40
CA VAL A 518 -1.56 -30.98 -14.60
C VAL A 518 -2.39 -30.73 -13.35
N ILE A 519 -3.73 -30.68 -13.46
CA ILE A 519 -4.60 -30.57 -12.28
C ILE A 519 -4.31 -31.70 -11.29
N ASN A 520 -4.24 -32.93 -11.76
CA ASN A 520 -4.00 -34.08 -10.91
C ASN A 520 -2.63 -34.03 -10.25
N ALA A 521 -1.60 -33.66 -11.00
CA ALA A 521 -0.24 -33.48 -10.49
C ALA A 521 -0.14 -32.38 -9.42
N ALA A 522 -0.89 -31.28 -9.59
CA ALA A 522 -0.91 -30.18 -8.65
C ALA A 522 -1.36 -30.57 -7.21
N PHE A 523 -2.17 -31.61 -7.07
CA PHE A 523 -2.58 -32.14 -5.77
C PHE A 523 -1.57 -33.11 -5.11
N VAL A 524 -0.41 -33.36 -5.74
CA VAL A 524 0.59 -34.30 -5.25
C VAL A 524 1.69 -33.57 -4.51
N PHE A 525 1.68 -33.65 -3.20
CA PHE A 525 2.76 -33.13 -2.33
C PHE A 525 3.77 -34.21 -2.00
N GLY A 526 5.03 -33.83 -1.90
CA GLY A 526 6.08 -34.72 -1.42
C GLY A 526 5.81 -35.22 -0.01
N LYS A 527 6.20 -36.45 0.31
CA LYS A 527 5.95 -37.11 1.62
C LYS A 527 6.41 -36.29 2.84
N ARG A 528 7.38 -35.41 2.69
CA ARG A 528 7.93 -34.53 3.74
C ARG A 528 7.68 -33.06 3.45
N SER A 529 6.63 -32.71 2.72
CA SER A 529 6.34 -31.31 2.46
C SER A 529 6.07 -30.55 3.77
N PRO A 530 6.80 -29.47 4.05
CA PRO A 530 6.61 -28.67 5.26
C PRO A 530 5.18 -28.12 5.39
N ALA A 531 4.52 -27.88 4.26
CA ALA A 531 3.14 -27.38 4.20
C ALA A 531 2.10 -28.29 4.88
N LEU A 532 2.40 -29.59 5.06
CA LEU A 532 1.46 -30.57 5.60
C LEU A 532 1.64 -30.85 7.09
N TYR A 533 2.72 -30.41 7.73
CA TYR A 533 3.14 -30.85 9.08
C TYR A 533 3.26 -29.76 10.13
N GLY A 534 2.85 -28.54 9.85
CA GLY A 534 3.02 -27.43 10.81
C GLY A 534 1.94 -27.41 11.89
N ALA A 535 2.34 -27.40 13.17
CA ALA A 535 1.46 -27.02 14.26
C ALA A 535 1.20 -25.51 14.19
N VAL A 536 0.17 -25.11 13.45
CA VAL A 536 -0.23 -23.70 13.25
C VAL A 536 -1.60 -23.42 13.86
N ARG A 537 -1.80 -22.18 14.28
CA ARG A 537 -3.11 -21.69 14.74
C ARG A 537 -3.89 -21.11 13.58
N ALA A 538 -5.23 -21.16 13.69
CA ALA A 538 -6.09 -20.44 12.78
C ALA A 538 -5.92 -18.93 12.94
N ASN A 539 -5.98 -18.21 11.84
CA ASN A 539 -5.89 -16.76 11.80
C ASN A 539 -7.27 -16.13 12.07
N THR A 540 -7.33 -15.12 12.93
CA THR A 540 -8.55 -14.35 13.22
C THR A 540 -8.29 -12.86 13.07
N LYS A 541 -9.34 -12.05 12.88
CA LYS A 541 -9.21 -10.59 12.77
C LYS A 541 -8.55 -9.97 14.01
N MET A 542 -8.88 -10.49 15.20
CA MET A 542 -8.32 -10.00 16.46
C MET A 542 -6.91 -10.55 16.76
N ARG A 543 -6.52 -11.65 16.10
CA ARG A 543 -5.21 -12.29 16.28
C ARG A 543 -4.64 -12.69 14.91
N PRO A 544 -4.02 -11.76 14.19
CA PRO A 544 -3.51 -11.97 12.84
C PRO A 544 -2.17 -12.71 12.85
N VAL A 545 -2.17 -13.98 13.29
CA VAL A 545 -0.96 -14.82 13.42
C VAL A 545 -0.31 -15.15 12.08
N ILE A 546 -1.09 -15.11 11.01
CA ILE A 546 -0.61 -15.45 9.67
C ILE A 546 0.53 -14.55 9.20
N MET A 547 0.52 -13.27 9.57
CA MET A 547 1.59 -12.33 9.25
C MET A 547 2.95 -12.78 9.81
N HIS A 548 2.95 -13.19 11.07
CA HIS A 548 4.16 -13.71 11.71
C HIS A 548 4.62 -15.01 11.06
N TYR A 549 3.70 -15.91 10.69
CA TYR A 549 4.05 -17.14 9.97
C TYR A 549 4.58 -16.87 8.57
N TYR A 550 4.10 -15.79 7.93
CA TYR A 550 4.58 -15.37 6.62
C TYR A 550 6.00 -14.79 6.71
N SER A 551 6.26 -13.88 7.67
CA SER A 551 7.60 -13.27 7.83
C SER A 551 8.70 -14.29 8.11
N LEU A 552 8.41 -15.31 8.93
CA LEU A 552 9.36 -16.40 9.21
C LEU A 552 9.76 -17.24 7.97
N GLY A 553 9.01 -17.15 6.90
CA GLY A 553 9.30 -17.87 5.65
C GLY A 553 10.34 -17.18 4.77
N PHE A 554 10.63 -15.91 5.05
CA PHE A 554 11.54 -15.08 4.26
C PHE A 554 12.76 -14.56 5.06
N GLU A 555 12.89 -14.98 6.34
CA GLU A 555 14.09 -14.85 7.14
C GLU A 555 15.06 -16.02 6.84
#